data_c93f4114b2bf01fb7b0fa12d35ba0022
#
_entry.id   c93f4114b2bf01fb7b0fa12d35ba0022
#
_cell.length_a   1.000
_cell.length_b   1.000
_cell.length_c   1.000
_cell.angle_alpha   90.00
_cell.angle_beta   90.00
_cell.angle_gamma   90.00
#
_symmetry.space_group_name_H-M   'P 1'
#
loop_
_entity.id
_entity.type
_entity.pdbx_description
1 polymer ?
#
loop_
_entity_poly.entity_id
_entity_poly.type
_entity_poly.pdbx_seq_one_letter_code
_entity_poly.pdbx_strand_id
1 'polypeptide(L)'
;MAQLPSKKSNPDRTNARADSPIDTKIDNVLAQLWKKNLPTVRERLDLLDKFAAAASSGKLDEATRIEALNIAHKLAGSLGMYGYQQGTEVASKMEGIFKSPTPEKLLTLRALSLDLRNSLADGL
;
A
#
# COMPACT_ATOMS: atom_id res chain seq x y z
N MET A 1 -3.85 13.96 -27.95
CA MET A 1 -3.31 13.50 -27.37
C MET A 1 -3.19 13.07 -26.68
N ALA A 2 -3.46 13.02 -26.81
CA ALA A 2 -2.95 12.61 -26.06
C ALA A 2 -2.77 12.05 -25.40
N GLN A 3 -3.15 11.93 -24.84
CA GLN A 3 -2.88 11.48 -24.05
C GLN A 3 -2.78 10.94 -23.18
N LEU A 4 -3.50 11.15 -22.98
CA LEU A 4 -3.32 10.65 -21.91
C LEU A 4 -3.29 10.07 -21.13
N PRO A 5 -3.74 10.09 -20.89
CA PRO A 5 -3.50 9.56 -19.75
C PRO A 5 -3.46 8.97 -19.01
N SER A 6 -3.92 9.22 -18.98
CA SER A 6 -3.48 8.68 -18.07
C SER A 6 -3.28 8.08 -17.47
N LYS A 7 -3.57 8.37 -17.73
CA LYS A 7 -2.92 7.70 -17.15
C LYS A 7 -2.28 7.90 -16.89
N LYS A 8 -2.40 8.47 -17.44
CA LYS A 8 -1.46 8.50 -17.42
C LYS A 8 -0.93 9.18 -17.78
N SER A 9 -1.26 9.80 -18.31
CA SER A 9 -0.45 10.30 -18.78
C SER A 9 0.00 10.75 -19.48
N ASN A 10 -0.04 11.43 -20.16
CA ASN A 10 0.72 11.95 -20.89
C ASN A 10 1.02 12.06 -21.94
N PRO A 11 0.83 12.67 -22.55
CA PRO A 11 1.40 12.56 -23.42
C PRO A 11 2.18 12.71 -23.87
N ASP A 12 2.35 13.29 -24.21
CA ASP A 12 3.34 13.22 -24.32
C ASP A 12 4.14 12.87 -23.83
N ARG A 13 4.07 12.92 -23.53
CA ARG A 13 4.99 12.22 -23.21
C ARG A 13 4.97 10.99 -23.65
N THR A 14 4.31 11.23 -24.60
CA THR A 14 4.48 10.25 -25.04
C THR A 14 4.63 9.39 -25.43
N ASN A 15 4.37 9.36 -25.61
CA ASN A 15 4.62 8.33 -25.92
C ASN A 15 5.54 7.70 -25.98
N ALA A 16 5.80 8.10 -25.74
CA ALA A 16 7.04 7.59 -26.26
C ALA A 16 7.91 6.92 -25.23
N ARG A 17 7.81 7.29 -24.00
CA ARG A 17 8.60 6.69 -22.92
C ARG A 17 8.33 5.20 -22.74
N ALA A 18 7.12 4.78 -23.00
CA ALA A 18 6.74 3.38 -22.81
C ALA A 18 7.50 2.43 -23.75
N ASP A 19 8.06 2.96 -24.82
CA ASP A 19 8.75 2.17 -25.82
C ASP A 19 10.24 2.04 -25.56
N SER A 20 10.75 2.69 -24.50
CA SER A 20 12.18 2.62 -24.18
C SER A 20 12.55 1.22 -23.68
N PRO A 21 13.61 0.59 -24.22
CA PRO A 21 14.06 -0.70 -23.69
C PRO A 21 14.46 -0.65 -22.23
N ILE A 22 14.99 0.48 -21.75
CA ILE A 22 15.36 0.65 -20.34
C ILE A 22 14.12 0.64 -19.48
N ASP A 23 13.08 1.39 -19.88
CA ASP A 23 11.83 1.43 -19.12
C ASP A 23 11.17 0.06 -19.06
N THR A 24 11.18 -0.69 -20.17
CA THR A 24 10.64 -2.04 -20.22
C THR A 24 11.38 -2.97 -19.27
N LYS A 25 12.71 -2.88 -19.20
CA LYS A 25 13.50 -3.69 -18.29
C LYS A 25 13.19 -3.36 -16.83
N ILE A 26 13.06 -2.08 -16.51
CA ILE A 26 12.72 -1.64 -15.15
C ILE A 26 11.33 -2.17 -14.77
N ASP A 27 10.36 -2.04 -15.67
CA ASP A 27 9.01 -2.53 -15.42
C ASP A 27 9.02 -4.04 -15.19
N ASN A 28 9.80 -4.79 -15.96
CA ASN A 28 9.90 -6.24 -15.80
C ASN A 28 10.53 -6.61 -14.47
N VAL A 29 11.59 -5.91 -14.07
CA VAL A 29 12.25 -6.15 -12.79
C VAL A 29 11.29 -5.86 -11.64
N LEU A 30 10.57 -4.75 -11.69
CA LEU A 30 9.61 -4.39 -10.64
C LEU A 30 8.48 -5.42 -10.56
N ALA A 31 7.99 -5.90 -11.72
CA ALA A 31 6.93 -6.91 -11.74
C ALA A 31 7.41 -8.22 -11.11
N GLN A 32 8.65 -8.62 -11.37
CA GLN A 32 9.22 -9.82 -10.77
C GLN A 32 9.45 -9.67 -9.28
N LEU A 33 9.93 -8.50 -8.85
CA LEU A 33 10.12 -8.21 -7.43
C LEU A 33 8.79 -8.20 -6.69
N TRP A 34 7.75 -7.62 -7.29
CA TRP A 34 6.41 -7.65 -6.71
C TRP A 34 5.93 -9.08 -6.53
N LYS A 35 6.05 -9.90 -7.56
CA LYS A 35 5.63 -11.29 -7.52
C LYS A 35 6.37 -12.06 -6.44
N LYS A 36 7.67 -11.84 -6.32
CA LYS A 36 8.50 -12.48 -5.31
C LYS A 36 8.12 -12.03 -3.90
N ASN A 37 7.73 -10.77 -3.74
CA ASN A 37 7.41 -10.17 -2.47
C ASN A 37 5.95 -10.37 -2.05
N LEU A 38 5.13 -10.84 -2.97
CA LEU A 38 3.69 -10.93 -2.78
C LEU A 38 3.28 -11.74 -1.55
N PRO A 39 3.90 -12.90 -1.24
CA PRO A 39 3.54 -13.62 -0.02
C PRO A 39 3.75 -12.78 1.24
N THR A 40 4.83 -12.00 1.30
CA THR A 40 5.11 -11.12 2.43
C THR A 40 4.06 -10.00 2.51
N VAL A 41 3.68 -9.43 1.36
CA VAL A 41 2.65 -8.39 1.32
C VAL A 41 1.32 -8.94 1.84
N ARG A 42 0.93 -10.13 1.38
CA ARG A 42 -0.31 -10.77 1.83
C ARG A 42 -0.30 -11.03 3.33
N GLU A 43 0.82 -11.49 3.85
CA GLU A 43 0.97 -11.74 5.29
C GLU A 43 0.80 -10.44 6.08
N ARG A 44 1.42 -9.36 5.62
CA ARG A 44 1.31 -8.05 6.27
C ARG A 44 -0.11 -7.52 6.24
N LEU A 45 -0.82 -7.70 5.11
CA LEU A 45 -2.23 -7.30 5.02
C LEU A 45 -3.10 -8.09 6.00
N ASP A 46 -2.87 -9.39 6.11
CA ASP A 46 -3.60 -10.23 7.05
C ASP A 46 -3.36 -9.78 8.49
N LEU A 47 -2.12 -9.45 8.83
CA LEU A 47 -1.79 -8.95 10.17
C LEU A 47 -2.45 -7.61 10.45
N LEU A 48 -2.45 -6.70 9.46
CA LEU A 48 -3.13 -5.41 9.65
C LEU A 48 -4.62 -5.57 9.83
N ASP A 49 -5.26 -6.51 9.10
CA ASP A 49 -6.68 -6.82 9.30
C ASP A 49 -6.93 -7.28 10.73
N LYS A 50 -6.07 -8.16 11.22
CA LYS A 50 -6.19 -8.70 12.57
C LYS A 50 -6.03 -7.61 13.63
N PHE A 51 -5.02 -6.74 13.44
CA PHE A 51 -4.74 -5.66 14.39
C PHE A 51 -5.83 -4.59 14.33
N ALA A 52 -6.38 -4.32 13.15
CA ALA A 52 -7.50 -3.39 13.00
C ALA A 52 -8.73 -3.90 13.74
N ALA A 53 -9.00 -5.19 13.66
CA ALA A 53 -10.11 -5.80 14.39
C ALA A 53 -9.88 -5.71 15.91
N ALA A 54 -8.66 -5.98 16.38
CA ALA A 54 -8.33 -5.86 17.80
C ALA A 54 -8.49 -4.42 18.28
N ALA A 55 -8.07 -3.45 17.48
CA ALA A 55 -8.22 -2.05 17.82
C ALA A 55 -9.69 -1.65 17.96
N SER A 56 -10.54 -2.12 17.03
CA SER A 56 -11.98 -1.84 17.08
C SER A 56 -12.65 -2.44 18.32
N SER A 57 -12.10 -3.53 18.85
CA SER A 57 -12.62 -4.21 20.03
C SER A 57 -11.98 -3.71 21.33
N GLY A 58 -11.13 -2.70 21.27
CA GLY A 58 -10.42 -2.19 22.44
C GLY A 58 -9.38 -3.14 22.99
N LYS A 59 -8.88 -4.08 22.17
CA LYS A 59 -7.94 -5.12 22.60
C LYS A 59 -6.55 -4.99 22.01
N LEU A 60 -6.20 -3.80 21.55
CA LEU A 60 -4.87 -3.56 20.98
C LEU A 60 -3.90 -3.20 22.12
N ASP A 61 -3.03 -4.13 22.47
CA ASP A 61 -2.01 -3.86 23.49
C ASP A 61 -0.83 -3.10 22.87
N GLU A 62 0.07 -2.65 23.73
CA GLU A 62 1.18 -1.79 23.30
C GLU A 62 2.15 -2.50 22.36
N ALA A 63 2.48 -3.74 22.65
CA ALA A 63 3.41 -4.50 21.79
C ALA A 63 2.81 -4.71 20.40
N THR A 64 1.53 -5.02 20.33
CA THR A 64 0.82 -5.21 19.07
C THR A 64 0.70 -3.90 18.31
N ARG A 65 0.45 -2.80 19.03
CA ARG A 65 0.38 -1.47 18.40
C ARG A 65 1.70 -1.14 17.69
N ILE A 66 2.82 -1.40 18.36
CA ILE A 66 4.15 -1.13 17.79
C ILE A 66 4.41 -2.03 16.58
N GLU A 67 4.02 -3.28 16.67
CA GLU A 67 4.15 -4.21 15.53
C GLU A 67 3.33 -3.72 14.34
N ALA A 68 2.09 -3.30 14.58
CA ALA A 68 1.21 -2.77 13.54
C ALA A 68 1.79 -1.50 12.90
N LEU A 69 2.34 -0.61 13.73
CA LEU A 69 3.00 0.60 13.28
C LEU A 69 4.13 0.26 12.30
N ASN A 70 4.98 -0.69 12.66
CA ASN A 70 6.11 -1.08 11.82
C ASN A 70 5.65 -1.71 10.52
N ILE A 71 4.61 -2.53 10.54
CA ILE A 71 4.07 -3.16 9.33
C ILE A 71 3.50 -2.10 8.39
N ALA A 72 2.71 -1.17 8.92
CA ALA A 72 2.12 -0.10 8.11
C ALA A 72 3.22 0.78 7.51
N HIS A 73 4.26 1.08 8.28
CA HIS A 73 5.40 1.86 7.82
C HIS A 73 6.11 1.17 6.65
N LYS A 74 6.38 -0.12 6.77
CA LYS A 74 7.05 -0.88 5.71
C LYS A 74 6.20 -0.95 4.45
N LEU A 75 4.90 -1.13 4.59
CA LEU A 75 4.00 -1.14 3.43
C LEU A 75 3.97 0.23 2.76
N ALA A 76 3.87 1.30 3.55
CA ALA A 76 3.87 2.65 2.99
C ALA A 76 5.13 2.91 2.17
N GLY A 77 6.28 2.43 2.64
CA GLY A 77 7.53 2.60 1.92
C GLY A 77 7.63 1.76 0.66
N SER A 78 7.17 0.52 0.70
CA SER A 78 7.37 -0.40 -0.42
C SER A 78 6.30 -0.29 -1.51
N LEU A 79 5.05 -0.01 -1.16
CA LEU A 79 3.97 0.02 -2.15
C LEU A 79 4.15 1.13 -3.19
N GLY A 80 4.67 2.29 -2.77
CA GLY A 80 4.93 3.38 -3.69
C GLY A 80 5.97 3.01 -4.74
N MET A 81 6.95 2.20 -4.36
CA MET A 81 7.99 1.75 -5.28
C MET A 81 7.39 0.90 -6.43
N TYR A 82 6.33 0.16 -6.15
CA TYR A 82 5.67 -0.67 -7.15
C TYR A 82 4.54 0.05 -7.90
N GLY A 83 4.34 1.34 -7.63
CA GLY A 83 3.34 2.14 -8.32
C GLY A 83 1.96 2.15 -7.68
N TYR A 84 1.82 1.59 -6.48
CA TYR A 84 0.54 1.60 -5.76
C TYR A 84 0.45 2.84 -4.89
N GLN A 85 0.24 3.98 -5.54
CA GLN A 85 0.23 5.28 -4.87
C GLN A 85 -0.88 5.38 -3.82
N GLN A 86 -2.08 4.93 -4.16
CA GLN A 86 -3.19 4.95 -3.22
C GLN A 86 -2.92 4.01 -2.04
N GLY A 87 -2.32 2.85 -2.31
CA GLY A 87 -1.93 1.92 -1.24
C GLY A 87 -0.96 2.53 -0.26
N THR A 88 0.05 3.25 -0.78
CA THR A 88 1.00 3.98 0.06
C THR A 88 0.29 5.00 0.94
N GLU A 89 -0.66 5.75 0.37
CA GLU A 89 -1.37 6.79 1.13
C GLU A 89 -2.21 6.18 2.25
N VAL A 90 -2.91 5.08 1.96
CA VAL A 90 -3.73 4.40 2.98
C VAL A 90 -2.83 3.82 4.07
N ALA A 91 -1.75 3.16 3.69
CA ALA A 91 -0.81 2.59 4.67
C ALA A 91 -0.20 3.68 5.55
N SER A 92 0.10 4.85 4.98
CA SER A 92 0.62 5.99 5.75
C SER A 92 -0.41 6.51 6.75
N LYS A 93 -1.68 6.53 6.37
CA LYS A 93 -2.76 6.92 7.32
C LYS A 93 -2.84 5.93 8.48
N MET A 94 -2.76 4.63 8.18
CA MET A 94 -2.78 3.61 9.22
C MET A 94 -1.57 3.75 10.15
N GLU A 95 -0.41 4.00 9.57
CA GLU A 95 0.82 4.25 10.35
C GLU A 95 0.61 5.40 11.32
N GLY A 96 0.06 6.52 10.85
CA GLY A 96 -0.20 7.69 11.70
C GLY A 96 -1.15 7.37 12.84
N ILE A 97 -2.16 6.55 12.59
CA ILE A 97 -3.12 6.16 13.65
C ILE A 97 -2.44 5.28 14.68
N PHE A 98 -1.64 4.29 14.27
CA PHE A 98 -0.93 3.43 15.23
C PHE A 98 0.11 4.22 16.01
N LYS A 99 0.67 5.28 15.41
CA LYS A 99 1.68 6.11 16.08
C LYS A 99 1.07 6.99 17.16
N SER A 100 -0.12 7.55 16.91
CA SER A 100 -0.80 8.47 17.83
C SER A 100 -2.29 8.13 17.86
N PRO A 101 -2.65 7.01 18.49
CA PRO A 101 -4.04 6.55 18.44
C PRO A 101 -4.96 7.39 19.32
N THR A 102 -6.19 7.57 18.83
CA THR A 102 -7.31 8.08 19.63
C THR A 102 -8.46 7.08 19.45
N PRO A 103 -9.43 7.05 20.37
CA PRO A 103 -10.56 6.12 20.21
C PRO A 103 -11.27 6.26 18.88
N GLU A 104 -11.47 7.47 18.41
CA GLU A 104 -12.14 7.72 17.13
C GLU A 104 -11.31 7.19 15.95
N LYS A 105 -10.00 7.43 15.96
CA LYS A 105 -9.13 7.00 14.90
C LYS A 105 -9.01 5.48 14.84
N LEU A 106 -8.96 4.82 15.99
CA LEU A 106 -8.87 3.37 16.05
C LEU A 106 -10.08 2.70 15.39
N LEU A 107 -11.25 3.33 15.46
CA LEU A 107 -12.46 2.80 14.84
C LEU A 107 -12.41 2.86 13.32
N THR A 108 -11.54 3.67 12.72
CA THR A 108 -11.43 3.79 11.27
C THR A 108 -10.50 2.75 10.66
N LEU A 109 -9.73 2.03 11.47
CA LEU A 109 -8.70 1.12 10.96
C LEU A 109 -9.26 -0.02 10.11
N ARG A 110 -10.42 -0.56 10.44
CA ARG A 110 -11.01 -1.65 9.66
C ARG A 110 -11.36 -1.20 8.25
N ALA A 111 -11.95 -0.01 8.14
CA ALA A 111 -12.27 0.55 6.82
C ALA A 111 -10.98 0.84 6.04
N LEU A 112 -9.97 1.37 6.70
CA LEU A 112 -8.68 1.63 6.04
C LEU A 112 -8.00 0.34 5.59
N SER A 113 -8.08 -0.72 6.38
CA SER A 113 -7.51 -2.02 6.00
C SER A 113 -8.18 -2.56 4.74
N LEU A 114 -9.50 -2.41 4.64
CA LEU A 114 -10.24 -2.79 3.43
C LEU A 114 -9.85 -1.91 2.24
N ASP A 115 -9.73 -0.61 2.45
CA ASP A 115 -9.30 0.32 1.40
C ASP A 115 -7.92 -0.04 0.88
N LEU A 116 -7.02 -0.44 1.79
CA LEU A 116 -5.68 -0.85 1.43
C LEU A 116 -5.71 -2.08 0.50
N ARG A 117 -6.46 -3.11 0.85
CA ARG A 117 -6.61 -4.28 0.00
C ARG A 117 -7.20 -3.93 -1.35
N ASN A 118 -8.24 -3.09 -1.36
CA ASN A 118 -8.89 -2.68 -2.60
C ASN A 118 -7.92 -1.93 -3.51
N SER A 119 -7.04 -1.11 -2.93
CA SER A 119 -6.05 -0.37 -3.71
C SER A 119 -5.02 -1.27 -4.37
N LEU A 120 -4.86 -2.49 -3.89
CA LEU A 120 -3.89 -3.47 -4.40
C LEU A 120 -4.54 -4.60 -5.18
N ALA A 121 -5.86 -4.56 -5.37
CA ALA A 121 -6.63 -5.71 -5.87
C ALA A 121 -6.07 -6.26 -7.19
N ASP A 122 -5.61 -5.37 -8.07
CA ASP A 122 -5.08 -5.79 -9.37
C ASP A 122 -3.77 -6.57 -9.24
N GLY A 123 -3.04 -6.41 -8.15
CA GLY A 123 -1.75 -7.05 -7.93
C GLY A 123 -1.80 -8.23 -6.98
N LEU A 124 -2.90 -8.43 -6.30
CA LEU A 124 -3.07 -9.54 -5.37
C LEU A 124 -3.63 -10.76 -6.08
#